data_8e6d757954e2cead064ed790123f7c32
#
_entry.id   8e6d757954e2cead064ed790123f7c32
#
_cell.length_a   1.000
_cell.length_b   1.000
_cell.length_c   1.000
_cell.angle_alpha   90.00
_cell.angle_beta   90.00
_cell.angle_gamma   90.00
#
_symmetry.space_group_name_H-M   'P 1'
#
loop_
_entity.id
_entity.type
_entity.pdbx_description
1 polymer ?
#
loop_
_entity_poly.entity_id
_entity_poly.type
_entity_poly.pdbx_seq_one_letter_code
_entity_poly.pdbx_strand_id
1 'polypeptide(L)'
;MELELLAPAKNLTYGCEAINHGADAVYIGAPAFGARVAATNTLADIEALVRYAHLYRAKVFSTVNTILFDNEIEDAVAMIRQLYNIGVDAIILQDMGLLECDLPPVELHASTQCHNASIERIKFMESVGFKRIILARETSLQQMEAIRQATSIDLEAFVHGALCVSYSGQCYMSHFLNQRSGNRGCCSQPCRSSYDLLNGAGEEILHDRHLLSLRDFNASQHIGSMIAAGISSFKIEGRLKDLSYVKNVTAHYRQLLDTFMGEHTPASAGRVTFHFTPDVEKTFNRGYTDYFLQDRHPMASLATQKSVGKYVGKVSAVGRQTITIESSETFSNGDGLCYFDSEGQLQGFLVNDVHQKTVTPNRMPNIKTGTKLWRNNDQRFEKTLQGHTADRKVGVELLFSATPDGFCLEMKDVDGLSVKQYLTAEHTPSDKPKHAIATIAKQLSKLGNTPFECLNVKDATDGQYFIPASLLNELRRQAIEQLTEHRINRFRPTDSAHIDRHEPYFETELNYSANIVNQKSEDFYKKHGVKSLQRGPEQTGNFDGVALMTTRYCLRYELGCCLKDKNTHQPTVKIRPDETLYLRNLNRKFRLEFDCKNCQMKIFRS
;
A
#
# COMPACT_ATOMS: atom_id res chain seq x y z
N MET A 1 8.48 -20.12 -1.72
CA MET A 1 7.77 -19.10 -0.92
C MET A 1 6.72 -18.47 -1.83
N GLU A 2 5.53 -18.20 -1.34
CA GLU A 2 4.51 -17.42 -2.06
C GLU A 2 4.86 -15.93 -1.98
N LEU A 3 4.78 -15.21 -3.11
CA LEU A 3 5.02 -13.76 -3.15
C LEU A 3 3.70 -13.03 -3.37
N GLU A 4 3.35 -12.13 -2.45
CA GLU A 4 2.09 -11.39 -2.44
C GLU A 4 2.33 -9.89 -2.62
N LEU A 5 1.71 -9.29 -3.62
CA LEU A 5 1.63 -7.83 -3.79
C LEU A 5 0.34 -7.31 -3.14
N LEU A 6 0.50 -6.52 -2.08
CA LEU A 6 -0.61 -5.95 -1.32
C LEU A 6 -0.82 -4.46 -1.68
N ALA A 7 -1.92 -4.15 -2.34
CA ALA A 7 -2.24 -2.80 -2.81
C ALA A 7 -3.33 -2.11 -1.96
N PRO A 8 -3.34 -0.76 -1.90
CA PRO A 8 -4.34 -0.01 -1.17
C PRO A 8 -5.67 0.06 -1.93
N ALA A 9 -6.79 -0.20 -1.25
CA ALA A 9 -8.13 0.06 -1.74
C ALA A 9 -8.77 1.20 -0.93
N LYS A 10 -8.99 2.34 -1.57
CA LYS A 10 -9.75 3.44 -0.96
C LYS A 10 -11.24 3.08 -0.87
N ASN A 11 -11.76 2.45 -1.92
CA ASN A 11 -13.13 1.95 -2.08
C ASN A 11 -13.15 0.77 -3.07
N LEU A 12 -14.35 0.27 -3.38
CA LEU A 12 -14.58 -0.83 -4.32
C LEU A 12 -13.84 -0.63 -5.66
N THR A 13 -14.00 0.52 -6.31
CA THR A 13 -13.36 0.82 -7.62
C THR A 13 -11.85 0.72 -7.55
N TYR A 14 -11.23 1.29 -6.50
CA TYR A 14 -9.77 1.24 -6.30
C TYR A 14 -9.28 -0.18 -6.05
N GLY A 15 -10.04 -0.98 -5.30
CA GLY A 15 -9.72 -2.38 -5.05
C GLY A 15 -9.77 -3.22 -6.32
N CYS A 16 -10.83 -3.10 -7.10
CA CYS A 16 -10.96 -3.80 -8.40
C CYS A 16 -9.83 -3.41 -9.36
N GLU A 17 -9.52 -2.11 -9.48
CA GLU A 17 -8.43 -1.66 -10.35
C GLU A 17 -7.04 -2.10 -9.85
N ALA A 18 -6.81 -2.15 -8.53
CA ALA A 18 -5.58 -2.72 -7.98
C ALA A 18 -5.43 -4.20 -8.37
N ILE A 19 -6.50 -4.99 -8.24
CA ILE A 19 -6.52 -6.41 -8.64
C ILE A 19 -6.27 -6.56 -10.14
N ASN A 20 -6.94 -5.75 -10.99
CA ASN A 20 -6.73 -5.75 -12.44
C ASN A 20 -5.28 -5.44 -12.81
N HIS A 21 -4.60 -4.58 -12.03
CA HIS A 21 -3.20 -4.21 -12.23
C HIS A 21 -2.21 -5.14 -11.51
N GLY A 22 -2.66 -6.31 -11.03
CA GLY A 22 -1.80 -7.38 -10.56
C GLY A 22 -1.59 -7.46 -9.06
N ALA A 23 -2.41 -6.79 -8.25
CA ALA A 23 -2.40 -7.02 -6.81
C ALA A 23 -2.89 -8.44 -6.49
N ASP A 24 -2.19 -9.13 -5.59
CA ASP A 24 -2.55 -10.44 -5.06
C ASP A 24 -3.46 -10.31 -3.83
N ALA A 25 -3.37 -9.17 -3.17
CA ALA A 25 -4.26 -8.80 -2.08
C ALA A 25 -4.51 -7.29 -2.07
N VAL A 26 -5.61 -6.87 -1.48
CA VAL A 26 -5.93 -5.46 -1.25
C VAL A 26 -6.30 -5.24 0.20
N TYR A 27 -5.91 -4.06 0.75
CA TYR A 27 -6.35 -3.68 2.08
C TYR A 27 -7.28 -2.47 2.02
N ILE A 28 -8.44 -2.59 2.69
CA ILE A 28 -9.52 -1.60 2.71
C ILE A 28 -9.84 -1.19 4.15
N GLY A 29 -10.24 0.07 4.36
CA GLY A 29 -10.75 0.51 5.65
C GLY A 29 -12.12 -0.09 5.92
N ALA A 30 -12.32 -0.66 7.12
CA ALA A 30 -13.65 -0.96 7.61
C ALA A 30 -14.53 0.31 7.67
N PRO A 31 -15.86 0.19 7.75
CA PRO A 31 -16.76 1.34 7.92
C PRO A 31 -16.41 2.22 9.13
N ALA A 32 -15.80 1.61 10.17
CA ALA A 32 -15.31 2.27 11.38
C ALA A 32 -13.97 1.67 11.82
N PHE A 33 -13.28 2.32 12.78
CA PHE A 33 -12.06 1.83 13.46
C PHE A 33 -10.83 1.61 12.57
N GLY A 34 -10.82 2.11 11.34
CA GLY A 34 -9.64 2.07 10.48
C GLY A 34 -8.74 3.29 10.65
N ALA A 35 -7.41 3.14 10.54
CA ALA A 35 -6.41 4.22 10.66
C ALA A 35 -6.48 5.31 9.56
N ARG A 36 -7.54 5.36 8.76
CA ARG A 36 -7.83 6.39 7.74
C ARG A 36 -9.35 6.57 7.66
N VAL A 37 -9.93 7.36 8.53
CA VAL A 37 -11.39 7.60 8.67
C VAL A 37 -12.04 8.24 7.42
N ALA A 38 -11.27 8.77 6.48
CA ALA A 38 -11.80 9.52 5.34
C ALA A 38 -12.48 8.68 4.22
N ALA A 39 -12.54 7.36 4.35
CA ALA A 39 -13.20 6.48 3.36
C ALA A 39 -14.40 5.79 4.03
N THR A 40 -15.61 6.21 3.70
CA THR A 40 -16.86 5.57 4.13
C THR A 40 -17.19 4.41 3.20
N ASN A 41 -16.54 3.25 3.41
CA ASN A 41 -16.92 2.02 2.71
C ASN A 41 -18.11 1.38 3.43
N THR A 42 -19.14 0.99 2.68
CA THR A 42 -20.22 0.18 3.23
C THR A 42 -19.83 -1.30 3.29
N LEU A 43 -20.50 -2.09 4.10
CA LEU A 43 -20.30 -3.56 4.10
C LEU A 43 -20.60 -4.16 2.72
N ALA A 44 -21.61 -3.65 2.02
CA ALA A 44 -21.95 -4.09 0.66
C ALA A 44 -20.83 -3.81 -0.35
N ASP A 45 -20.15 -2.66 -0.26
CA ASP A 45 -18.99 -2.36 -1.11
C ASP A 45 -17.82 -3.32 -0.83
N ILE A 46 -17.60 -3.66 0.45
CA ILE A 46 -16.54 -4.59 0.84
C ILE A 46 -16.89 -6.01 0.38
N GLU A 47 -18.15 -6.46 0.52
CA GLU A 47 -18.61 -7.75 0.03
C GLU A 47 -18.45 -7.87 -1.49
N ALA A 48 -18.83 -6.84 -2.23
CA ALA A 48 -18.63 -6.79 -3.68
C ALA A 48 -17.14 -6.89 -4.05
N LEU A 49 -16.26 -6.23 -3.28
CA LEU A 49 -14.80 -6.33 -3.47
C LEU A 49 -14.28 -7.73 -3.16
N VAL A 50 -14.75 -8.37 -2.08
CA VAL A 50 -14.42 -9.75 -1.72
C VAL A 50 -14.79 -10.70 -2.85
N ARG A 51 -16.01 -10.65 -3.34
CA ARG A 51 -16.46 -11.47 -4.47
C ARG A 51 -15.60 -11.26 -5.73
N TYR A 52 -15.26 -10.01 -6.03
CA TYR A 52 -14.37 -9.69 -7.15
C TYR A 52 -12.95 -10.23 -6.96
N ALA A 53 -12.40 -10.09 -5.77
CA ALA A 53 -11.05 -10.58 -5.44
C ALA A 53 -10.98 -12.10 -5.50
N HIS A 54 -11.91 -12.82 -4.87
CA HIS A 54 -11.94 -14.28 -4.83
C HIS A 54 -12.07 -14.91 -6.21
N LEU A 55 -12.67 -14.22 -7.19
CA LEU A 55 -12.66 -14.63 -8.59
C LEU A 55 -11.24 -14.87 -9.12
N TYR A 56 -10.27 -14.07 -8.67
CA TYR A 56 -8.85 -14.19 -9.01
C TYR A 56 -8.02 -14.86 -7.91
N ARG A 57 -8.63 -15.47 -6.90
CA ARG A 57 -7.93 -15.98 -5.71
C ARG A 57 -7.10 -14.89 -5.01
N ALA A 58 -7.44 -13.63 -5.24
CA ALA A 58 -6.87 -12.50 -4.54
C ALA A 58 -7.59 -12.30 -3.19
N LYS A 59 -6.88 -11.74 -2.20
CA LYS A 59 -7.38 -11.58 -0.83
C LYS A 59 -7.83 -10.15 -0.54
N VAL A 60 -8.74 -10.00 0.42
CA VAL A 60 -9.18 -8.70 0.94
C VAL A 60 -8.93 -8.64 2.44
N PHE A 61 -8.07 -7.72 2.87
CA PHE A 61 -7.79 -7.47 4.29
C PHE A 61 -8.49 -6.20 4.74
N SER A 62 -9.24 -6.27 5.84
CA SER A 62 -9.90 -5.10 6.40
C SER A 62 -9.12 -4.54 7.59
N THR A 63 -9.02 -3.20 7.66
CA THR A 63 -8.27 -2.55 8.75
C THR A 63 -9.22 -2.14 9.88
N VAL A 64 -9.01 -2.73 11.07
CA VAL A 64 -9.55 -2.32 12.37
C VAL A 64 -8.35 -2.01 13.26
N ASN A 65 -7.55 -1.03 12.84
CA ASN A 65 -6.19 -0.80 13.34
C ASN A 65 -6.01 0.58 13.97
N THR A 66 -6.99 1.02 14.71
CA THR A 66 -6.92 2.15 15.64
C THR A 66 -6.91 1.64 17.08
N ILE A 67 -6.42 2.44 18.02
CA ILE A 67 -6.68 2.23 19.45
C ILE A 67 -8.18 2.48 19.71
N LEU A 68 -8.78 1.70 20.61
CA LEU A 68 -10.20 1.72 20.94
C LEU A 68 -10.41 2.18 22.37
N PHE A 69 -11.43 2.99 22.61
CA PHE A 69 -11.88 3.27 23.98
C PHE A 69 -12.81 2.17 24.48
N ASP A 70 -13.01 2.08 25.79
CA ASP A 70 -13.84 1.03 26.42
C ASP A 70 -15.24 0.90 25.79
N ASN A 71 -15.87 2.02 25.47
CA ASN A 71 -17.21 2.07 24.87
C ASN A 71 -17.24 1.71 23.37
N GLU A 72 -16.11 1.44 22.73
CA GLU A 72 -16.00 1.11 21.30
C GLU A 72 -15.70 -0.38 21.05
N ILE A 73 -15.31 -1.12 22.10
CA ILE A 73 -14.87 -2.51 21.97
C ILE A 73 -15.96 -3.41 21.41
N GLU A 74 -17.18 -3.29 21.94
CA GLU A 74 -18.31 -4.13 21.49
C GLU A 74 -18.68 -3.84 20.03
N ASP A 75 -18.69 -2.58 19.62
CA ASP A 75 -18.96 -2.17 18.25
C ASP A 75 -17.86 -2.67 17.30
N ALA A 76 -16.58 -2.65 17.72
CA ALA A 76 -15.48 -3.17 16.93
C ALA A 76 -15.57 -4.69 16.76
N VAL A 77 -15.94 -5.44 17.80
CA VAL A 77 -16.18 -6.89 17.73
C VAL A 77 -17.35 -7.20 16.78
N ALA A 78 -18.47 -6.47 16.91
CA ALA A 78 -19.61 -6.62 16.01
C ALA A 78 -19.23 -6.35 14.54
N MET A 79 -18.41 -5.32 14.29
CA MET A 79 -17.88 -4.99 12.96
C MET A 79 -16.99 -6.13 12.42
N ILE A 80 -16.10 -6.68 13.22
CA ILE A 80 -15.23 -7.81 12.82
C ILE A 80 -16.08 -9.03 12.45
N ARG A 81 -17.15 -9.34 13.21
CA ARG A 81 -18.08 -10.42 12.88
C ARG A 81 -18.79 -10.20 11.54
N GLN A 82 -19.21 -8.96 11.25
CA GLN A 82 -19.83 -8.62 9.97
C GLN A 82 -18.82 -8.77 8.81
N LEU A 83 -17.59 -8.32 8.98
CA LEU A 83 -16.52 -8.47 7.99
C LEU A 83 -16.19 -9.95 7.71
N TYR A 84 -16.12 -10.78 8.75
CA TYR A 84 -15.95 -12.23 8.61
C TYR A 84 -17.10 -12.87 7.82
N ASN A 85 -18.36 -12.53 8.15
CA ASN A 85 -19.54 -13.10 7.50
C ASN A 85 -19.62 -12.79 6.00
N ILE A 86 -19.12 -11.64 5.56
CA ILE A 86 -19.04 -11.27 4.13
C ILE A 86 -17.80 -11.82 3.43
N GLY A 87 -16.94 -12.57 4.14
CA GLY A 87 -15.82 -13.30 3.56
C GLY A 87 -14.50 -12.51 3.46
N VAL A 88 -14.29 -11.48 4.30
CA VAL A 88 -12.98 -10.82 4.41
C VAL A 88 -11.93 -11.82 4.88
N ASP A 89 -10.77 -11.87 4.23
CA ASP A 89 -9.75 -12.90 4.44
C ASP A 89 -8.95 -12.70 5.74
N ALA A 90 -8.70 -11.46 6.13
CA ALA A 90 -8.01 -11.15 7.39
C ALA A 90 -8.37 -9.77 7.94
N ILE A 91 -8.18 -9.61 9.24
CA ILE A 91 -8.32 -8.33 9.94
C ILE A 91 -6.95 -7.83 10.38
N ILE A 92 -6.60 -6.60 9.98
CA ILE A 92 -5.38 -5.94 10.42
C ILE A 92 -5.69 -5.18 11.71
N LEU A 93 -5.13 -5.63 12.84
CA LEU A 93 -5.39 -5.12 14.20
C LEU A 93 -4.23 -4.29 14.76
N GLN A 94 -4.58 -3.36 15.66
CA GLN A 94 -3.62 -2.66 16.55
C GLN A 94 -3.94 -2.92 18.02
N ASP A 95 -5.19 -2.83 18.43
CA ASP A 95 -5.60 -2.89 19.84
C ASP A 95 -5.62 -4.33 20.34
N MET A 96 -4.73 -4.64 21.30
CA MET A 96 -4.61 -5.98 21.87
C MET A 96 -5.82 -6.38 22.74
N GLY A 97 -6.62 -5.42 23.19
CA GLY A 97 -7.85 -5.69 23.94
C GLY A 97 -8.89 -6.50 23.15
N LEU A 98 -8.83 -6.46 21.82
CA LEU A 98 -9.68 -7.29 20.98
C LEU A 98 -9.37 -8.79 21.12
N LEU A 99 -8.13 -9.17 21.51
CA LEU A 99 -7.78 -10.57 21.76
C LEU A 99 -8.40 -11.13 23.03
N GLU A 100 -8.90 -10.28 23.94
CA GLU A 100 -9.68 -10.67 25.14
C GLU A 100 -11.20 -10.68 24.86
N CYS A 101 -11.58 -10.68 23.58
CA CYS A 101 -12.97 -10.72 23.15
C CYS A 101 -13.25 -12.00 22.35
N ASP A 102 -14.52 -12.39 22.28
CA ASP A 102 -14.99 -13.51 21.44
C ASP A 102 -15.02 -13.07 19.97
N LEU A 103 -13.89 -13.20 19.27
CA LEU A 103 -13.76 -12.92 17.85
C LEU A 103 -14.16 -14.14 17.01
N PRO A 104 -14.71 -13.92 15.80
CA PRO A 104 -14.90 -15.00 14.83
C PRO A 104 -13.54 -15.57 14.40
N PRO A 105 -13.48 -16.81 13.86
CA PRO A 105 -12.21 -17.45 13.48
C PRO A 105 -11.61 -16.86 12.19
N VAL A 106 -11.47 -15.53 12.14
CA VAL A 106 -10.84 -14.79 11.05
C VAL A 106 -9.34 -14.67 11.28
N GLU A 107 -8.55 -14.67 10.21
CA GLU A 107 -7.11 -14.46 10.32
C GLU A 107 -6.76 -13.05 10.82
N LEU A 108 -5.79 -12.95 11.75
CA LEU A 108 -5.37 -11.70 12.35
C LEU A 108 -3.95 -11.33 11.90
N HIS A 109 -3.79 -10.09 11.42
CA HIS A 109 -2.50 -9.51 11.04
C HIS A 109 -2.13 -8.39 12.02
N ALA A 110 -0.92 -8.43 12.59
CA ALA A 110 -0.45 -7.36 13.46
C ALA A 110 -0.11 -6.11 12.65
N SER A 111 -0.85 -5.03 12.87
CA SER A 111 -0.65 -3.76 12.18
C SER A 111 0.75 -3.20 12.40
N THR A 112 1.30 -2.48 11.43
CA THR A 112 2.52 -1.64 11.65
C THR A 112 2.33 -0.64 12.79
N GLN A 113 1.10 -0.29 13.14
CA GLN A 113 0.77 0.58 14.29
C GLN A 113 1.17 -0.03 15.64
N CYS A 114 1.42 -1.34 15.72
CA CYS A 114 1.99 -2.03 16.89
C CYS A 114 3.51 -1.81 17.02
N HIS A 115 4.15 -1.09 16.09
CA HIS A 115 5.59 -0.86 16.03
C HIS A 115 6.42 -2.16 16.05
N ASN A 116 6.17 -3.04 15.08
CA ASN A 116 6.79 -4.37 14.98
C ASN A 116 8.24 -4.24 14.46
N ALA A 117 9.19 -3.93 15.35
CA ALA A 117 10.58 -3.67 15.01
C ALA A 117 11.58 -4.59 15.74
N SER A 118 11.17 -5.29 16.82
CA SER A 118 12.03 -6.18 17.60
C SER A 118 11.63 -7.64 17.46
N ILE A 119 12.59 -8.54 17.56
CA ILE A 119 12.39 -9.99 17.49
C ILE A 119 11.46 -10.46 18.61
N GLU A 120 11.65 -9.94 19.84
CA GLU A 120 10.86 -10.32 21.02
C GLU A 120 9.39 -10.02 20.81
N ARG A 121 9.07 -8.80 20.31
CA ARG A 121 7.70 -8.40 20.00
C ARG A 121 7.07 -9.28 18.93
N ILE A 122 7.81 -9.57 17.87
CA ILE A 122 7.31 -10.39 16.75
C ILE A 122 7.01 -11.81 17.21
N LYS A 123 7.92 -12.42 18.00
CA LYS A 123 7.70 -13.75 18.59
C LYS A 123 6.50 -13.76 19.54
N PHE A 124 6.33 -12.73 20.34
CA PHE A 124 5.15 -12.60 21.18
C PHE A 124 3.87 -12.52 20.34
N MET A 125 3.83 -11.68 19.29
CA MET A 125 2.65 -11.60 18.41
C MET A 125 2.35 -12.94 17.72
N GLU A 126 3.37 -13.67 17.27
CA GLU A 126 3.22 -15.04 16.75
C GLU A 126 2.61 -15.97 17.79
N SER A 127 3.07 -15.90 19.06
CA SER A 127 2.59 -16.78 20.14
C SER A 127 1.14 -16.54 20.53
N VAL A 128 0.66 -15.29 20.45
CA VAL A 128 -0.74 -14.94 20.77
C VAL A 128 -1.71 -15.07 19.57
N GLY A 129 -1.24 -15.67 18.45
CA GLY A 129 -2.11 -16.15 17.38
C GLY A 129 -2.17 -15.30 16.12
N PHE A 130 -1.40 -14.22 16.00
CA PHE A 130 -1.27 -13.53 14.72
C PHE A 130 -0.65 -14.46 13.66
N LYS A 131 -1.11 -14.32 12.41
CA LYS A 131 -0.63 -15.11 11.26
C LYS A 131 0.35 -14.32 10.40
N ARG A 132 0.30 -12.99 10.48
CA ARG A 132 1.18 -12.10 9.72
C ARG A 132 1.57 -10.89 10.55
N ILE A 133 2.81 -10.44 10.36
CA ILE A 133 3.35 -9.25 11.00
C ILE A 133 3.70 -8.20 9.94
N ILE A 134 3.09 -7.02 10.06
CA ILE A 134 3.46 -5.86 9.23
C ILE A 134 4.60 -5.14 9.94
N LEU A 135 5.80 -5.25 9.39
CA LEU A 135 7.01 -4.68 9.99
C LEU A 135 6.94 -3.16 10.10
N ALA A 136 7.66 -2.62 11.08
CA ALA A 136 7.89 -1.19 11.17
C ALA A 136 8.65 -0.69 9.92
N ARG A 137 8.34 0.54 9.47
CA ARG A 137 8.93 1.11 8.26
C ARG A 137 10.44 1.34 8.36
N GLU A 138 10.94 1.47 9.59
CA GLU A 138 12.33 1.71 9.92
C GLU A 138 13.20 0.45 9.93
N THR A 139 12.61 -0.73 9.70
CA THR A 139 13.31 -2.02 9.73
C THR A 139 14.25 -2.14 8.51
N SER A 140 15.54 -2.35 8.78
CA SER A 140 16.55 -2.54 7.73
C SER A 140 16.54 -3.98 7.17
N LEU A 141 17.16 -4.19 6.01
CA LEU A 141 17.31 -5.53 5.41
C LEU A 141 17.98 -6.50 6.39
N GLN A 142 19.04 -6.09 7.07
CA GLN A 142 19.72 -6.90 8.07
C GLN A 142 18.79 -7.28 9.24
N GLN A 143 17.95 -6.34 9.69
CA GLN A 143 16.96 -6.63 10.74
C GLN A 143 15.85 -7.57 10.24
N MET A 144 15.39 -7.42 8.98
CA MET A 144 14.42 -8.33 8.36
C MET A 144 14.95 -9.76 8.32
N GLU A 145 16.21 -9.94 7.90
CA GLU A 145 16.88 -11.23 7.89
C GLU A 145 16.98 -11.85 9.30
N ALA A 146 17.40 -11.07 10.29
CA ALA A 146 17.47 -11.53 11.68
C ALA A 146 16.09 -11.92 12.24
N ILE A 147 15.03 -11.16 11.91
CA ILE A 147 13.65 -11.48 12.25
C ILE A 147 13.22 -12.78 11.59
N ARG A 148 13.50 -12.95 10.29
CA ARG A 148 13.15 -14.19 9.56
C ARG A 148 13.80 -15.43 10.17
N GLN A 149 15.05 -15.33 10.63
CA GLN A 149 15.75 -16.42 11.30
C GLN A 149 15.13 -16.79 12.65
N ALA A 150 14.45 -15.85 13.31
CA ALA A 150 13.90 -16.01 14.65
C ALA A 150 12.43 -16.46 14.70
N THR A 151 11.70 -16.41 13.57
CA THR A 151 10.25 -16.70 13.50
C THR A 151 9.88 -17.37 12.18
N SER A 152 8.78 -18.12 12.17
CA SER A 152 8.18 -18.69 10.94
C SER A 152 6.98 -17.91 10.41
N ILE A 153 6.50 -16.91 11.14
CA ILE A 153 5.33 -16.11 10.79
C ILE A 153 5.50 -15.37 9.45
N ASP A 154 4.41 -15.13 8.75
CA ASP A 154 4.44 -14.33 7.52
C ASP A 154 4.88 -12.88 7.80
N LEU A 155 5.85 -12.41 7.02
CA LEU A 155 6.39 -11.06 7.13
C LEU A 155 5.94 -10.18 5.97
N GLU A 156 5.29 -9.06 6.31
CA GLU A 156 4.85 -8.03 5.38
C GLU A 156 5.67 -6.76 5.58
N ALA A 157 6.16 -6.16 4.50
CA ALA A 157 6.90 -4.91 4.56
C ALA A 157 6.38 -3.90 3.52
N PHE A 158 6.40 -2.61 3.87
CA PHE A 158 6.13 -1.56 2.90
C PHE A 158 7.21 -1.51 1.82
N VAL A 159 6.80 -1.21 0.58
CA VAL A 159 7.71 -1.06 -0.57
C VAL A 159 7.60 0.27 -1.26
N HIS A 160 6.49 0.99 -1.11
CA HIS A 160 6.27 2.26 -1.81
C HIS A 160 5.34 3.20 -1.06
N GLY A 161 5.55 4.50 -1.23
CA GLY A 161 4.60 5.56 -0.87
C GLY A 161 5.01 6.41 0.31
N ALA A 162 4.04 7.12 0.90
CA ALA A 162 4.30 8.11 1.93
C ALA A 162 4.85 7.51 3.23
N LEU A 163 5.95 8.07 3.72
CA LEU A 163 6.54 7.74 5.02
C LEU A 163 5.91 8.56 6.14
N CYS A 164 5.74 7.92 7.29
CA CYS A 164 5.55 8.59 8.56
C CYS A 164 6.92 8.81 9.21
N VAL A 165 7.21 10.03 9.66
CA VAL A 165 8.50 10.35 10.31
C VAL A 165 8.61 9.77 11.70
N SER A 166 7.47 9.60 12.40
CA SER A 166 7.42 8.98 13.72
C SER A 166 7.43 7.46 13.61
N TYR A 167 7.92 6.80 14.64
CA TYR A 167 7.59 5.40 14.87
C TYR A 167 6.08 5.22 14.87
N SER A 168 5.62 4.18 14.18
CA SER A 168 4.20 3.90 14.04
C SER A 168 3.56 3.67 15.43
N GLY A 169 2.38 4.23 15.67
CA GLY A 169 1.69 4.18 16.95
C GLY A 169 2.27 5.12 18.03
N GLN A 170 3.39 5.82 17.79
CA GLN A 170 4.07 6.63 18.79
C GLN A 170 4.10 8.13 18.43
N CYS A 171 3.03 8.62 17.80
CA CYS A 171 2.88 10.03 17.46
C CYS A 171 1.59 10.62 18.05
N TYR A 172 1.75 11.49 19.02
CA TYR A 172 0.67 12.21 19.70
C TYR A 172 0.59 13.69 19.29
N MET A 173 1.49 14.14 18.40
CA MET A 173 1.61 15.56 18.02
C MET A 173 0.33 16.12 17.41
N SER A 174 -0.34 15.35 16.54
CA SER A 174 -1.60 15.77 15.94
C SER A 174 -2.74 15.86 16.96
N HIS A 175 -2.78 14.95 17.94
CA HIS A 175 -3.75 14.99 19.02
C HIS A 175 -3.51 16.19 19.93
N PHE A 176 -2.27 16.41 20.36
CA PHE A 176 -1.88 17.56 21.18
C PHE A 176 -2.19 18.90 20.51
N LEU A 177 -1.97 19.02 19.20
CA LEU A 177 -2.16 20.28 18.48
C LEU A 177 -3.63 20.66 18.25
N ASN A 178 -4.47 19.69 17.89
CA ASN A 178 -5.84 19.95 17.43
C ASN A 178 -6.83 18.81 17.71
N GLN A 179 -6.54 17.97 18.70
CA GLN A 179 -7.38 16.85 19.15
C GLN A 179 -7.69 15.80 18.06
N ARG A 180 -6.86 15.74 17.00
CA ARG A 180 -6.97 14.78 15.93
C ARG A 180 -5.91 13.71 16.08
N SER A 181 -6.25 12.59 16.74
CA SER A 181 -5.26 11.51 16.98
C SER A 181 -4.87 10.77 15.71
N GLY A 182 -3.56 10.66 15.47
CA GLY A 182 -3.00 9.81 14.42
C GLY A 182 -3.20 8.32 14.69
N ASN A 183 -3.21 7.91 15.96
CA ASN A 183 -3.43 6.54 16.40
C ASN A 183 -4.91 6.13 16.29
N ARG A 184 -5.80 7.10 16.05
CA ARG A 184 -7.24 6.91 15.80
C ARG A 184 -7.65 7.28 14.36
N GLY A 185 -6.70 7.32 13.44
CA GLY A 185 -6.96 7.52 12.02
C GLY A 185 -7.20 8.96 11.57
N CYS A 186 -7.15 9.94 12.47
CA CYS A 186 -7.50 11.34 12.20
C CYS A 186 -6.29 12.29 12.12
N CYS A 187 -5.10 11.80 11.74
CA CYS A 187 -3.89 12.60 11.70
C CYS A 187 -4.02 13.85 10.82
N SER A 188 -3.70 15.03 11.37
CA SER A 188 -3.64 16.30 10.64
C SER A 188 -2.31 16.55 9.94
N GLN A 189 -1.37 15.59 10.00
CA GLN A 189 -0.05 15.63 9.37
C GLN A 189 0.83 16.84 9.78
N PRO A 190 0.99 17.17 11.08
CA PRO A 190 1.81 18.30 11.51
C PRO A 190 3.28 18.16 11.06
N CYS A 191 3.79 16.94 10.87
CA CYS A 191 5.13 16.71 10.33
C CYS A 191 5.33 17.21 8.89
N ARG A 192 4.25 17.54 8.17
CA ARG A 192 4.31 18.12 6.81
C ARG A 192 4.25 19.64 6.81
N SER A 193 3.96 20.26 7.94
CA SER A 193 4.00 21.72 8.09
C SER A 193 5.43 22.23 8.03
N SER A 194 5.59 23.52 7.77
CA SER A 194 6.87 24.21 7.91
C SER A 194 7.13 24.58 9.36
N TYR A 195 8.40 24.67 9.72
CA TYR A 195 8.91 25.05 11.04
C TYR A 195 10.13 25.94 10.90
N ASP A 196 10.30 26.84 11.86
CA ASP A 196 11.58 27.47 12.11
C ASP A 196 12.40 26.57 13.06
N LEU A 197 13.71 26.46 12.81
CA LEU A 197 14.65 25.85 13.74
C LEU A 197 15.31 26.93 14.57
N LEU A 198 15.21 26.83 15.90
CA LEU A 198 15.79 27.77 16.83
C LEU A 198 16.87 27.09 17.69
N ASN A 199 17.87 27.86 18.11
CA ASN A 199 18.83 27.45 19.13
C ASN A 199 18.30 27.66 20.56
N GLY A 200 19.11 27.34 21.58
CA GLY A 200 18.79 27.49 23.00
C GLY A 200 18.55 28.93 23.43
N ALA A 201 19.14 29.90 22.77
CA ALA A 201 18.93 31.33 23.01
C ALA A 201 17.67 31.87 22.32
N GLY A 202 17.01 31.06 21.48
CA GLY A 202 15.82 31.47 20.72
C GLY A 202 16.16 32.13 19.38
N GLU A 203 17.42 32.13 18.96
CA GLU A 203 17.86 32.64 17.67
C GLU A 203 17.50 31.65 16.57
N GLU A 204 17.11 32.18 15.41
CA GLU A 204 16.68 31.40 14.27
C GLU A 204 17.89 30.86 13.47
N ILE A 205 17.96 29.53 13.30
CA ILE A 205 18.96 28.82 12.49
C ILE A 205 18.45 28.61 11.06
N LEU A 206 17.18 28.19 10.94
CA LEU A 206 16.49 27.99 9.67
C LEU A 206 15.08 28.55 9.75
N HIS A 207 14.65 29.22 8.67
CA HIS A 207 13.32 29.82 8.55
C HIS A 207 12.45 29.04 7.59
N ASP A 208 11.18 28.79 7.97
CA ASP A 208 10.10 28.26 7.13
C ASP A 208 10.50 27.03 6.31
N ARG A 209 11.00 25.96 6.97
CA ARG A 209 11.41 24.71 6.34
C ARG A 209 10.57 23.54 6.80
N HIS A 210 10.32 22.57 5.89
CA HIS A 210 9.59 21.34 6.20
C HIS A 210 10.48 20.31 6.92
N LEU A 211 10.96 20.65 8.12
CA LEU A 211 12.03 19.98 8.85
C LEU A 211 11.72 18.51 9.24
N LEU A 212 10.45 18.14 9.27
CA LEU A 212 9.99 16.78 9.59
C LEU A 212 9.37 16.06 8.38
N SER A 213 9.40 16.68 7.19
CA SER A 213 8.78 16.12 5.98
C SER A 213 9.74 15.20 5.24
N LEU A 214 9.44 13.91 5.20
CA LEU A 214 10.22 12.93 4.47
C LEU A 214 9.84 12.86 2.99
N ARG A 215 10.79 12.46 2.14
CA ARG A 215 10.54 11.97 0.78
C ARG A 215 9.67 10.74 0.83
N ASP A 216 9.12 10.33 -0.31
CA ASP A 216 8.32 9.11 -0.41
C ASP A 216 9.24 7.88 -0.52
N PHE A 217 8.79 6.75 0.04
CA PHE A 217 9.51 5.50 0.03
C PHE A 217 9.46 4.84 -1.35
N ASN A 218 10.58 4.30 -1.80
CA ASN A 218 10.66 3.49 -3.01
C ASN A 218 11.72 2.39 -2.85
N ALA A 219 11.26 1.16 -2.69
CA ALA A 219 12.09 -0.02 -2.53
C ALA A 219 12.29 -0.81 -3.84
N SER A 220 11.98 -0.23 -5.01
CA SER A 220 12.03 -0.96 -6.30
C SER A 220 13.35 -1.67 -6.55
N GLN A 221 14.47 -1.07 -6.14
CA GLN A 221 15.80 -1.67 -6.32
C GLN A 221 16.17 -2.71 -5.27
N HIS A 222 15.34 -2.87 -4.22
CA HIS A 222 15.60 -3.73 -3.08
C HIS A 222 14.68 -4.95 -2.99
N ILE A 223 13.76 -5.14 -3.95
CA ILE A 223 12.77 -6.24 -3.92
C ILE A 223 13.46 -7.61 -3.81
N GLY A 224 14.49 -7.88 -4.61
CA GLY A 224 15.23 -9.13 -4.53
C GLY A 224 15.90 -9.35 -3.16
N SER A 225 16.48 -8.30 -2.56
CA SER A 225 17.09 -8.36 -1.23
C SER A 225 16.03 -8.56 -0.12
N MET A 226 14.84 -7.97 -0.28
CA MET A 226 13.73 -8.16 0.66
C MET A 226 13.18 -9.60 0.59
N ILE A 227 13.07 -10.18 -0.62
CA ILE A 227 12.72 -11.60 -0.83
C ILE A 227 13.76 -12.49 -0.14
N ALA A 228 15.05 -12.25 -0.37
CA ALA A 228 16.14 -13.01 0.25
C ALA A 228 16.12 -12.87 1.79
N ALA A 229 15.75 -11.72 2.34
CA ALA A 229 15.56 -11.49 3.77
C ALA A 229 14.26 -12.12 4.33
N GLY A 230 13.47 -12.82 3.49
CA GLY A 230 12.29 -13.59 3.90
C GLY A 230 10.98 -12.81 3.96
N ILE A 231 10.89 -11.67 3.28
CA ILE A 231 9.63 -10.95 3.12
C ILE A 231 8.77 -11.68 2.06
N SER A 232 7.53 -12.01 2.42
CA SER A 232 6.55 -12.69 1.57
C SER A 232 5.46 -11.77 1.04
N SER A 233 5.15 -10.65 1.74
CA SER A 233 4.11 -9.69 1.33
C SER A 233 4.68 -8.28 1.19
N PHE A 234 4.44 -7.66 0.02
CA PHE A 234 4.99 -6.38 -0.45
C PHE A 234 3.89 -5.32 -0.49
N LYS A 235 3.87 -4.43 0.51
CA LYS A 235 2.77 -3.48 0.72
C LYS A 235 3.02 -2.12 0.12
N ILE A 236 2.07 -1.66 -0.71
CA ILE A 236 2.04 -0.30 -1.23
C ILE A 236 1.24 0.60 -0.27
N GLU A 237 1.81 1.71 0.20
CA GLU A 237 1.05 2.76 0.91
C GLU A 237 0.37 3.66 -0.10
N GLY A 238 -0.91 3.98 0.10
CA GLY A 238 -1.58 4.85 -0.86
C GLY A 238 -3.09 5.01 -0.75
N ARG A 239 -3.76 4.66 0.35
CA ARG A 239 -5.23 4.78 0.50
C ARG A 239 -5.80 6.20 0.28
N LEU A 240 -4.98 7.25 0.45
CA LEU A 240 -5.35 8.64 0.19
C LEU A 240 -4.87 9.17 -1.16
N LYS A 241 -4.31 8.30 -2.00
CA LYS A 241 -3.86 8.64 -3.35
C LYS A 241 -5.00 8.50 -4.36
N ASP A 242 -4.82 9.07 -5.55
CA ASP A 242 -5.74 8.94 -6.68
C ASP A 242 -5.66 7.55 -7.33
N LEU A 243 -6.59 7.28 -8.23
CA LEU A 243 -6.69 6.00 -8.92
C LEU A 243 -5.51 5.76 -9.86
N SER A 244 -5.02 6.80 -10.52
CA SER A 244 -3.88 6.75 -11.42
C SER A 244 -2.61 6.28 -10.69
N TYR A 245 -2.39 6.78 -9.48
CA TYR A 245 -1.31 6.30 -8.62
C TYR A 245 -1.44 4.80 -8.31
N VAL A 246 -2.63 4.33 -7.94
CA VAL A 246 -2.84 2.91 -7.59
C VAL A 246 -2.57 2.02 -8.80
N LYS A 247 -3.15 2.34 -9.97
CA LYS A 247 -2.90 1.61 -11.22
C LYS A 247 -1.42 1.53 -11.57
N ASN A 248 -0.74 2.69 -11.56
CA ASN A 248 0.65 2.83 -11.97
C ASN A 248 1.61 2.08 -11.03
N VAL A 249 1.50 2.32 -9.72
CA VAL A 249 2.42 1.74 -8.73
C VAL A 249 2.18 0.24 -8.58
N THR A 250 0.93 -0.23 -8.62
CA THR A 250 0.62 -1.67 -8.58
C THR A 250 1.20 -2.39 -9.78
N ALA A 251 0.99 -1.84 -11.01
CA ALA A 251 1.55 -2.42 -12.23
C ALA A 251 3.09 -2.46 -12.20
N HIS A 252 3.74 -1.42 -11.68
CA HIS A 252 5.19 -1.35 -11.54
C HIS A 252 5.73 -2.47 -10.64
N TYR A 253 5.17 -2.62 -9.43
CA TYR A 253 5.61 -3.68 -8.51
C TYR A 253 5.21 -5.08 -8.95
N ARG A 254 4.08 -5.24 -9.67
CA ARG A 254 3.73 -6.54 -10.29
C ARG A 254 4.78 -6.95 -11.32
N GLN A 255 5.18 -6.05 -12.21
CA GLN A 255 6.24 -6.35 -13.18
C GLN A 255 7.58 -6.69 -12.51
N LEU A 256 7.93 -5.99 -11.42
CA LEU A 256 9.15 -6.31 -10.65
C LEU A 256 9.07 -7.69 -10.01
N LEU A 257 7.98 -8.02 -9.31
CA LEU A 257 7.81 -9.32 -8.65
C LEU A 257 7.77 -10.46 -9.67
N ASP A 258 7.21 -10.24 -10.86
CA ASP A 258 7.18 -11.24 -11.93
C ASP A 258 8.58 -11.68 -12.38
N THR A 259 9.60 -10.83 -12.22
CA THR A 259 10.98 -11.21 -12.53
C THR A 259 11.56 -12.26 -11.58
N PHE A 260 10.94 -12.45 -10.40
CA PHE A 260 11.34 -13.44 -9.39
C PHE A 260 10.44 -14.67 -9.34
N MET A 261 9.38 -14.74 -10.20
CA MET A 261 8.40 -15.83 -10.14
C MET A 261 8.92 -17.21 -10.57
N GLY A 262 10.06 -17.29 -11.26
CA GLY A 262 10.65 -18.59 -11.67
C GLY A 262 10.96 -19.55 -10.51
N GLU A 263 11.24 -19.01 -9.31
CA GLU A 263 11.58 -19.76 -8.08
C GLU A 263 10.46 -19.71 -7.03
N HIS A 264 9.37 -18.98 -7.29
CA HIS A 264 8.30 -18.69 -6.33
C HIS A 264 6.93 -18.95 -6.93
N THR A 265 5.92 -19.12 -6.08
CA THR A 265 4.53 -19.31 -6.49
C THR A 265 3.74 -18.00 -6.42
N PRO A 266 2.81 -17.77 -7.39
CA PRO A 266 1.94 -16.61 -7.33
C PRO A 266 0.88 -16.76 -6.23
N ALA A 267 0.65 -15.69 -5.47
CA ALA A 267 -0.34 -15.66 -4.39
C ALA A 267 -1.79 -15.56 -4.91
N SER A 268 -1.97 -15.21 -6.19
CA SER A 268 -3.28 -15.10 -6.83
C SER A 268 -3.27 -15.67 -8.24
N ALA A 269 -4.45 -15.81 -8.85
CA ALA A 269 -4.63 -16.37 -10.18
C ALA A 269 -4.81 -15.29 -11.26
N GLY A 270 -4.65 -15.70 -12.50
CA GLY A 270 -4.86 -14.88 -13.68
C GLY A 270 -3.61 -14.10 -14.10
N ARG A 271 -3.44 -14.01 -15.41
CA ARG A 271 -2.35 -13.25 -16.05
C ARG A 271 -2.81 -11.81 -16.31
N VAL A 272 -1.92 -10.86 -16.03
CA VAL A 272 -2.18 -9.44 -16.30
C VAL A 272 -1.52 -9.03 -17.62
N THR A 273 -2.27 -8.34 -18.46
CA THR A 273 -1.76 -7.67 -19.67
C THR A 273 -1.90 -6.17 -19.50
N PHE A 274 -0.79 -5.44 -19.51
CA PHE A 274 -0.78 -3.98 -19.37
C PHE A 274 -0.85 -3.31 -20.75
N HIS A 275 -1.64 -2.23 -20.84
CA HIS A 275 -1.79 -1.38 -22.03
C HIS A 275 -1.05 -0.04 -21.87
N PHE A 276 -0.14 0.06 -20.93
CA PHE A 276 0.73 1.20 -20.69
C PHE A 276 2.05 0.73 -20.09
N THR A 277 3.05 1.60 -20.07
CA THR A 277 4.32 1.34 -19.37
C THR A 277 4.29 2.04 -18.02
N PRO A 278 4.36 1.30 -16.90
CA PRO A 278 4.39 1.91 -15.57
C PRO A 278 5.65 2.76 -15.35
N ASP A 279 5.46 3.92 -14.74
CA ASP A 279 6.56 4.83 -14.34
C ASP A 279 6.17 5.54 -13.05
N VAL A 280 6.71 5.09 -11.92
CA VAL A 280 6.36 5.61 -10.59
C VAL A 280 6.75 7.07 -10.39
N GLU A 281 7.70 7.61 -11.17
CA GLU A 281 8.09 9.00 -11.09
C GLU A 281 7.02 9.95 -11.67
N LYS A 282 6.13 9.46 -12.53
CA LYS A 282 5.07 10.25 -13.19
C LYS A 282 3.81 10.46 -12.35
N THR A 283 3.67 9.77 -11.24
CA THR A 283 2.59 9.96 -10.28
C THR A 283 3.11 10.67 -9.03
N PHE A 284 2.22 10.97 -8.08
CA PHE A 284 2.56 11.77 -6.90
C PHE A 284 3.80 11.25 -6.16
N ASN A 285 4.87 12.06 -6.08
CA ASN A 285 6.02 11.83 -5.21
C ASN A 285 6.70 13.14 -4.80
N ARG A 286 7.40 13.14 -3.64
CA ARG A 286 8.21 14.25 -3.10
C ARG A 286 9.70 14.05 -3.35
N GLY A 287 10.07 13.29 -4.40
CA GLY A 287 11.33 12.61 -4.52
C GLY A 287 11.32 11.32 -3.69
N TYR A 288 12.27 10.42 -3.99
CA TYR A 288 12.31 9.10 -3.38
C TYR A 288 13.48 8.92 -2.42
N THR A 289 13.28 7.98 -1.48
CA THR A 289 14.28 7.47 -0.54
C THR A 289 14.02 5.98 -0.32
N ASP A 290 15.06 5.20 -0.08
CA ASP A 290 14.97 3.82 0.44
C ASP A 290 14.96 3.76 1.98
N TYR A 291 14.87 4.94 2.60
CA TYR A 291 14.70 5.18 4.03
C TYR A 291 15.85 4.55 4.85
N PHE A 292 15.59 3.49 5.61
CA PHE A 292 16.57 2.78 6.43
C PHE A 292 16.82 1.34 5.96
N LEU A 293 16.47 1.01 4.71
CA LEU A 293 16.67 -0.37 4.21
C LEU A 293 18.13 -0.80 4.24
N GLN A 294 19.02 0.09 3.83
CA GLN A 294 20.48 -0.15 3.88
C GLN A 294 21.12 0.87 4.80
N ASP A 295 21.81 1.85 4.24
CA ASP A 295 22.56 2.85 4.95
C ASP A 295 21.71 4.08 5.28
N ARG A 296 22.11 4.79 6.34
CA ARG A 296 21.50 6.06 6.70
C ARG A 296 21.98 7.15 5.75
N HIS A 297 21.07 7.92 5.17
CA HIS A 297 21.34 9.04 4.27
C HIS A 297 20.31 10.17 4.49
N PRO A 298 20.54 11.39 3.96
CA PRO A 298 19.55 12.45 3.97
C PRO A 298 18.27 12.04 3.24
N MET A 299 17.13 12.16 3.93
CA MET A 299 15.85 11.64 3.45
C MET A 299 14.70 12.63 3.54
N ALA A 300 14.95 13.85 4.03
CA ALA A 300 13.91 14.87 4.15
C ALA A 300 13.62 15.59 2.83
N SER A 301 12.39 16.04 2.68
CA SER A 301 11.95 17.01 1.67
C SER A 301 11.79 18.37 2.34
N LEU A 302 12.94 19.02 2.65
CA LEU A 302 12.99 20.26 3.45
C LEU A 302 12.34 21.45 2.75
N ALA A 303 12.30 21.43 1.42
CA ALA A 303 11.83 22.56 0.61
C ALA A 303 10.32 22.54 0.34
N THR A 304 9.68 21.39 0.41
CA THR A 304 8.26 21.27 0.06
C THR A 304 7.60 20.01 0.61
N GLN A 305 6.31 20.11 0.89
CA GLN A 305 5.42 18.98 1.14
C GLN A 305 4.64 18.52 -0.11
N LYS A 306 4.73 19.30 -1.22
CA LYS A 306 4.00 19.04 -2.46
C LYS A 306 4.73 18.02 -3.32
N SER A 307 4.01 17.48 -4.32
CA SER A 307 4.62 16.62 -5.34
C SER A 307 5.64 17.40 -6.18
N VAL A 308 6.82 16.81 -6.36
CA VAL A 308 7.86 17.30 -7.26
C VAL A 308 7.80 16.55 -8.59
N GLY A 309 7.54 15.25 -8.56
CA GLY A 309 7.42 14.41 -9.75
C GLY A 309 8.76 14.07 -10.40
N LYS A 310 8.73 13.81 -11.71
CA LYS A 310 9.87 13.35 -12.50
C LYS A 310 10.79 14.49 -12.89
N TYR A 311 12.11 14.33 -12.71
CA TYR A 311 13.09 15.24 -13.30
C TYR A 311 13.04 15.16 -14.83
N VAL A 312 12.86 16.30 -15.51
CA VAL A 312 12.68 16.34 -16.97
C VAL A 312 13.72 17.14 -17.71
N GLY A 313 14.70 17.71 -17.02
CA GLY A 313 15.80 18.43 -17.66
C GLY A 313 16.08 19.81 -17.06
N LYS A 314 16.75 20.66 -17.82
CA LYS A 314 17.09 22.04 -17.42
C LYS A 314 16.74 23.03 -18.53
N VAL A 315 16.48 24.26 -18.11
CA VAL A 315 16.22 25.38 -19.03
C VAL A 315 17.47 25.67 -19.85
N SER A 316 17.38 25.59 -21.17
CA SER A 316 18.47 25.95 -22.10
C SER A 316 18.36 27.38 -22.64
N ALA A 317 17.14 27.91 -22.80
CA ALA A 317 16.90 29.28 -23.21
C ALA A 317 15.57 29.81 -22.63
N VAL A 318 15.53 31.12 -22.37
CA VAL A 318 14.33 31.84 -21.93
C VAL A 318 14.01 32.92 -22.95
N GLY A 319 12.88 32.79 -23.62
CA GLY A 319 12.34 33.79 -24.54
C GLY A 319 11.37 34.75 -23.83
N ARG A 320 10.70 35.60 -24.60
CA ARG A 320 9.72 36.56 -24.03
C ARG A 320 8.49 35.88 -23.42
N GLN A 321 8.01 34.81 -24.04
CA GLN A 321 6.83 34.05 -23.60
C GLN A 321 7.06 32.54 -23.65
N THR A 322 8.28 32.10 -23.88
CA THR A 322 8.62 30.69 -24.09
C THR A 322 9.85 30.27 -23.29
N ILE A 323 9.93 28.99 -22.98
CA ILE A 323 11.07 28.36 -22.30
C ILE A 323 11.50 27.16 -23.13
N THR A 324 12.78 27.12 -23.52
CA THR A 324 13.35 25.94 -24.18
C THR A 324 14.04 25.07 -23.15
N ILE A 325 13.76 23.76 -23.20
CA ILE A 325 14.21 22.79 -22.20
C ILE A 325 15.14 21.78 -22.85
N GLU A 326 16.33 21.63 -22.30
CA GLU A 326 17.23 20.52 -22.63
C GLU A 326 16.74 19.25 -21.93
N SER A 327 16.12 18.36 -22.69
CA SER A 327 15.40 17.20 -22.17
C SER A 327 15.36 16.05 -23.17
N SER A 328 15.38 14.80 -22.69
CA SER A 328 14.98 13.61 -23.46
C SER A 328 13.47 13.38 -23.48
N GLU A 329 12.73 13.95 -22.51
CA GLU A 329 11.28 13.80 -22.38
C GLU A 329 10.52 14.60 -23.42
N THR A 330 9.31 14.17 -23.76
CA THR A 330 8.34 14.95 -24.55
C THR A 330 7.40 15.68 -23.62
N PHE A 331 6.95 16.87 -24.03
CA PHE A 331 6.01 17.70 -23.29
C PHE A 331 4.66 17.72 -23.99
N SER A 332 3.61 18.01 -23.23
CA SER A 332 2.22 18.11 -23.72
C SER A 332 1.53 19.33 -23.11
N ASN A 333 0.54 19.85 -23.83
CA ASN A 333 -0.34 20.88 -23.29
C ASN A 333 -1.03 20.33 -22.03
N GLY A 334 -1.06 21.12 -20.96
CA GLY A 334 -1.58 20.74 -19.66
C GLY A 334 -0.57 20.08 -18.72
N ASP A 335 0.68 19.83 -19.15
CA ASP A 335 1.72 19.37 -18.25
C ASP A 335 1.97 20.39 -17.13
N GLY A 336 2.13 19.91 -15.89
CA GLY A 336 2.55 20.70 -14.75
C GLY A 336 4.07 20.62 -14.61
N LEU A 337 4.77 21.74 -14.75
CA LEU A 337 6.21 21.83 -14.51
C LEU A 337 6.50 22.62 -13.25
N CYS A 338 7.53 22.23 -12.52
CA CYS A 338 7.97 22.92 -11.31
C CYS A 338 9.50 23.03 -11.23
N TYR A 339 9.95 23.97 -10.40
CA TYR A 339 11.36 24.25 -10.16
C TYR A 339 11.54 24.84 -8.75
N PHE A 340 12.74 24.80 -8.23
CA PHE A 340 13.11 25.50 -7.00
C PHE A 340 13.72 26.87 -7.35
N ASP A 341 13.19 27.93 -6.77
CA ASP A 341 13.71 29.28 -6.94
C ASP A 341 15.02 29.52 -6.14
N SER A 342 15.53 30.76 -6.14
CA SER A 342 16.77 31.12 -5.44
C SER A 342 16.70 30.96 -3.92
N GLU A 343 15.50 30.97 -3.35
CA GLU A 343 15.26 30.78 -1.92
C GLU A 343 15.00 29.30 -1.57
N GLY A 344 14.99 28.43 -2.60
CA GLY A 344 14.73 27.00 -2.48
C GLY A 344 13.25 26.68 -2.29
N GLN A 345 12.33 27.60 -2.65
CA GLN A 345 10.90 27.38 -2.61
C GLN A 345 10.42 26.73 -3.93
N LEU A 346 9.48 25.80 -3.83
CA LEU A 346 8.91 25.14 -5.00
C LEU A 346 7.92 26.06 -5.72
N GLN A 347 8.26 26.44 -6.94
CA GLN A 347 7.42 27.19 -7.88
C GLN A 347 6.92 26.28 -9.01
N GLY A 348 5.79 26.60 -9.61
CA GLY A 348 5.21 25.81 -10.68
C GLY A 348 4.47 26.63 -11.72
N PHE A 349 4.33 26.05 -12.91
CA PHE A 349 3.53 26.60 -14.01
C PHE A 349 2.92 25.47 -14.84
N LEU A 350 1.84 25.77 -15.56
CA LEU A 350 1.23 24.87 -16.52
C LEU A 350 1.73 25.17 -17.92
N VAL A 351 1.87 24.15 -18.74
CA VAL A 351 2.23 24.25 -20.15
C VAL A 351 0.95 24.48 -20.97
N ASN A 352 0.85 25.63 -21.65
CA ASN A 352 -0.27 25.96 -22.52
C ASN A 352 -0.06 25.47 -23.94
N ASP A 353 1.19 25.54 -24.44
CA ASP A 353 1.52 25.10 -25.79
C ASP A 353 2.94 24.53 -25.85
N VAL A 354 3.17 23.62 -26.79
CA VAL A 354 4.45 22.92 -26.97
C VAL A 354 4.86 22.93 -28.43
N HIS A 355 6.07 23.41 -28.69
CA HIS A 355 6.73 23.22 -29.98
C HIS A 355 8.07 22.52 -29.76
N GLN A 356 8.12 21.21 -30.03
CA GLN A 356 9.28 20.34 -29.76
C GLN A 356 9.72 20.39 -28.29
N LYS A 357 10.86 21.06 -27.99
CA LYS A 357 11.40 21.23 -26.64
C LYS A 357 11.15 22.63 -26.06
N THR A 358 10.40 23.44 -26.77
CA THR A 358 10.02 24.78 -26.33
C THR A 358 8.57 24.76 -25.85
N VAL A 359 8.35 25.22 -24.63
CA VAL A 359 7.04 25.28 -23.99
C VAL A 359 6.61 26.73 -23.80
N THR A 360 5.32 27.00 -23.95
CA THR A 360 4.69 28.27 -23.60
C THR A 360 3.98 28.08 -22.27
N PRO A 361 4.46 28.69 -21.17
CA PRO A 361 3.80 28.58 -19.86
C PRO A 361 2.50 29.41 -19.80
N ASN A 362 1.54 29.00 -18.97
CA ASN A 362 0.32 29.78 -18.72
C ASN A 362 0.62 31.18 -18.09
N ARG A 363 1.71 31.25 -17.35
CA ARG A 363 2.30 32.48 -16.80
C ARG A 363 3.80 32.34 -16.83
N MET A 364 4.50 33.33 -17.39
CA MET A 364 5.95 33.31 -17.46
C MET A 364 6.57 33.29 -16.05
N PRO A 365 7.27 32.20 -15.68
CA PRO A 365 7.88 32.10 -14.36
C PRO A 365 9.16 32.94 -14.28
N ASN A 366 9.57 33.31 -13.07
CA ASN A 366 10.87 33.92 -12.83
C ASN A 366 11.96 32.84 -12.85
N ILE A 367 12.45 32.51 -14.02
CA ILE A 367 13.33 31.38 -14.30
C ILE A 367 14.51 31.81 -15.18
N LYS A 368 15.66 31.18 -15.02
CA LYS A 368 16.86 31.47 -15.80
C LYS A 368 17.44 30.19 -16.43
N THR A 369 18.29 30.37 -17.44
CA THR A 369 19.06 29.28 -18.06
C THR A 369 19.82 28.48 -17.00
N GLY A 370 19.82 27.16 -17.14
CA GLY A 370 20.40 26.20 -16.18
C GLY A 370 19.48 25.77 -15.05
N THR A 371 18.30 26.41 -14.86
CA THR A 371 17.34 25.98 -13.85
C THR A 371 16.83 24.56 -14.14
N LYS A 372 16.91 23.67 -13.15
CA LYS A 372 16.39 22.31 -13.23
C LYS A 372 14.87 22.31 -13.17
N LEU A 373 14.24 21.48 -13.98
CA LEU A 373 12.78 21.33 -14.07
C LEU A 373 12.36 19.90 -13.74
N TRP A 374 11.24 19.81 -13.02
CA TRP A 374 10.54 18.56 -12.76
C TRP A 374 9.12 18.66 -13.31
N ARG A 375 8.54 17.51 -13.67
CA ARG A 375 7.15 17.39 -14.12
C ARG A 375 6.33 16.70 -13.03
N ASN A 376 5.51 17.48 -12.32
CA ASN A 376 4.65 16.98 -11.25
C ASN A 376 3.24 16.58 -11.72
N ASN A 377 2.91 16.85 -12.99
CA ASN A 377 1.72 16.36 -13.68
C ASN A 377 2.06 16.08 -15.14
N ASP A 378 2.04 14.81 -15.55
CA ASP A 378 2.18 14.36 -16.95
C ASP A 378 0.77 14.15 -17.51
N GLN A 379 0.26 15.16 -18.25
CA GLN A 379 -1.11 15.17 -18.73
C GLN A 379 -1.43 14.01 -19.66
N ARG A 380 -0.49 13.62 -20.51
CA ARG A 380 -0.66 12.50 -21.44
C ARG A 380 -0.70 11.17 -20.68
N PHE A 381 0.16 10.99 -19.70
CA PHE A 381 0.21 9.80 -18.86
C PHE A 381 -1.05 9.67 -18.01
N GLU A 382 -1.48 10.77 -17.39
CA GLU A 382 -2.71 10.82 -16.59
C GLU A 382 -3.93 10.46 -17.44
N LYS A 383 -4.05 11.01 -18.65
CA LYS A 383 -5.12 10.66 -19.59
C LYS A 383 -5.10 9.18 -19.98
N THR A 384 -3.92 8.58 -20.13
CA THR A 384 -3.78 7.14 -20.36
C THR A 384 -4.32 6.34 -19.19
N LEU A 385 -3.95 6.72 -17.94
CA LEU A 385 -4.38 6.01 -16.73
C LEU A 385 -5.88 6.16 -16.41
N GLN A 386 -6.55 7.21 -16.92
CA GLN A 386 -8.01 7.34 -16.83
C GLN A 386 -8.76 6.33 -17.71
N GLY A 387 -8.09 5.77 -18.72
CA GLY A 387 -8.64 4.75 -19.60
C GLY A 387 -8.53 3.33 -19.05
N HIS A 388 -8.84 2.37 -19.95
CA HIS A 388 -8.62 0.94 -19.71
C HIS A 388 -7.13 0.61 -19.91
N THR A 389 -6.44 0.24 -18.84
CA THR A 389 -4.98 0.12 -18.81
C THR A 389 -4.44 -1.25 -18.45
N ALA A 390 -5.31 -2.17 -18.02
CA ALA A 390 -4.93 -3.54 -17.74
C ALA A 390 -6.09 -4.50 -17.90
N ASP A 391 -5.82 -5.70 -18.41
CA ASP A 391 -6.70 -6.86 -18.39
C ASP A 391 -6.09 -7.94 -17.50
N ARG A 392 -6.90 -8.52 -16.62
CA ARG A 392 -6.53 -9.72 -15.86
C ARG A 392 -7.45 -10.86 -16.27
N LYS A 393 -6.86 -11.97 -16.74
CA LYS A 393 -7.60 -13.13 -17.26
C LYS A 393 -7.08 -14.43 -16.64
N VAL A 394 -8.01 -15.32 -16.32
CA VAL A 394 -7.73 -16.69 -15.88
C VAL A 394 -7.83 -17.60 -17.10
N GLY A 395 -6.78 -18.34 -17.40
CA GLY A 395 -6.76 -19.29 -18.52
C GLY A 395 -7.72 -20.45 -18.30
N VAL A 396 -8.47 -20.83 -19.34
CA VAL A 396 -9.38 -21.97 -19.32
C VAL A 396 -9.20 -22.85 -20.54
N GLU A 397 -9.35 -24.15 -20.35
CA GLU A 397 -9.47 -25.16 -21.40
C GLU A 397 -10.94 -25.60 -21.51
N LEU A 398 -11.40 -25.79 -22.74
CA LEU A 398 -12.77 -26.14 -23.05
C LEU A 398 -12.79 -27.49 -23.75
N LEU A 399 -13.57 -28.44 -23.25
CA LEU A 399 -13.82 -29.74 -23.88
C LEU A 399 -15.30 -29.83 -24.24
N PHE A 400 -15.59 -29.91 -25.54
CA PHE A 400 -16.94 -30.11 -26.06
C PHE A 400 -17.13 -31.57 -26.45
N SER A 401 -18.23 -32.19 -26.01
CA SER A 401 -18.52 -33.61 -26.25
C SER A 401 -20.02 -33.87 -26.49
N ALA A 402 -20.35 -34.95 -27.13
CA ALA A 402 -21.73 -35.47 -27.23
C ALA A 402 -22.10 -36.26 -25.98
N THR A 403 -23.39 -36.21 -25.60
CA THR A 403 -24.00 -37.05 -24.56
C THR A 403 -25.18 -37.81 -25.17
N PRO A 404 -25.78 -38.80 -24.51
CA PRO A 404 -26.93 -39.54 -25.09
C PRO A 404 -28.08 -38.61 -25.53
N ASP A 405 -28.33 -37.54 -24.79
CA ASP A 405 -29.48 -36.64 -25.01
C ASP A 405 -29.08 -35.25 -25.55
N GLY A 406 -27.84 -35.07 -26.03
CA GLY A 406 -27.36 -33.80 -26.57
C GLY A 406 -25.87 -33.57 -26.43
N PHE A 407 -25.45 -32.47 -25.79
CA PHE A 407 -24.06 -32.04 -25.74
C PHE A 407 -23.65 -31.62 -24.35
N CYS A 408 -22.34 -31.70 -24.05
CA CYS A 408 -21.71 -31.24 -22.84
C CYS A 408 -20.54 -30.34 -23.16
N LEU A 409 -20.44 -29.22 -22.45
CA LEU A 409 -19.25 -28.37 -22.40
C LEU A 409 -18.61 -28.48 -21.01
N GLU A 410 -17.41 -29.01 -20.93
CA GLU A 410 -16.56 -28.92 -19.73
C GLU A 410 -15.63 -27.71 -19.89
N MET A 411 -15.61 -26.83 -18.89
CA MET A 411 -14.69 -25.71 -18.79
C MET A 411 -13.82 -25.90 -17.54
N LYS A 412 -12.50 -26.01 -17.73
CA LYS A 412 -11.52 -26.22 -16.67
C LYS A 412 -10.51 -25.08 -16.65
N ASP A 413 -10.29 -24.48 -15.50
CA ASP A 413 -9.31 -23.41 -15.33
C ASP A 413 -7.90 -23.93 -14.98
N VAL A 414 -6.92 -23.01 -15.03
CA VAL A 414 -5.51 -23.30 -14.71
C VAL A 414 -5.27 -23.66 -13.24
N ASP A 415 -6.20 -23.34 -12.33
CA ASP A 415 -6.17 -23.73 -10.92
C ASP A 415 -6.79 -25.13 -10.67
N GLY A 416 -7.27 -25.79 -11.74
CA GLY A 416 -7.82 -27.13 -11.70
C GLY A 416 -9.31 -27.22 -11.36
N LEU A 417 -10.02 -26.09 -11.23
CA LEU A 417 -11.47 -26.09 -11.08
C LEU A 417 -12.13 -26.37 -12.41
N SER A 418 -13.14 -27.26 -12.42
CA SER A 418 -13.90 -27.55 -13.61
C SER A 418 -15.41 -27.52 -13.36
N VAL A 419 -16.14 -27.17 -14.40
CA VAL A 419 -17.60 -27.17 -14.43
C VAL A 419 -18.07 -27.87 -15.71
N LYS A 420 -19.24 -28.50 -15.66
CA LYS A 420 -19.87 -29.18 -16.80
C LYS A 420 -21.27 -28.63 -17.02
N GLN A 421 -21.50 -28.16 -18.23
CA GLN A 421 -22.83 -27.74 -18.69
C GLN A 421 -23.36 -28.70 -19.72
N TYR A 422 -24.60 -29.08 -19.53
CA TYR A 422 -25.33 -30.01 -20.41
C TYR A 422 -26.42 -29.26 -21.16
N LEU A 423 -26.56 -29.61 -22.42
CA LEU A 423 -27.62 -29.08 -23.28
C LEU A 423 -28.32 -30.24 -23.98
N THR A 424 -29.63 -30.38 -23.76
CA THR A 424 -30.45 -31.32 -24.51
C THR A 424 -30.71 -30.78 -25.91
N ALA A 425 -30.29 -31.51 -26.93
CA ALA A 425 -30.44 -31.13 -28.33
C ALA A 425 -30.34 -32.36 -29.24
N GLU A 426 -31.00 -32.33 -30.39
CA GLU A 426 -30.91 -33.38 -31.38
C GLU A 426 -29.51 -33.50 -31.99
N HIS A 427 -29.06 -34.71 -32.24
CA HIS A 427 -27.78 -35.04 -32.90
C HIS A 427 -27.93 -34.91 -34.42
N THR A 428 -28.03 -33.71 -34.96
CA THR A 428 -28.09 -33.48 -36.40
C THR A 428 -26.72 -33.77 -37.03
N PRO A 429 -26.57 -34.73 -37.96
CA PRO A 429 -25.27 -35.00 -38.59
C PRO A 429 -24.75 -33.78 -39.37
N SER A 430 -23.45 -33.62 -39.42
CA SER A 430 -22.78 -32.54 -40.16
C SER A 430 -22.27 -33.05 -41.51
N ASP A 431 -22.71 -32.41 -42.61
CA ASP A 431 -22.17 -32.69 -43.95
C ASP A 431 -20.74 -32.15 -44.15
N LYS A 432 -20.25 -31.31 -43.24
CA LYS A 432 -18.95 -30.64 -43.33
C LYS A 432 -18.20 -30.67 -42.00
N PRO A 433 -17.63 -31.83 -41.58
CA PRO A 433 -17.01 -31.98 -40.26
C PRO A 433 -15.94 -30.95 -39.96
N LYS A 434 -15.04 -30.64 -40.90
CA LYS A 434 -13.99 -29.60 -40.70
C LYS A 434 -14.58 -28.22 -40.42
N HIS A 435 -15.71 -27.88 -41.03
CA HIS A 435 -16.39 -26.60 -40.79
C HIS A 435 -17.10 -26.58 -39.42
N ALA A 436 -17.68 -27.74 -39.02
CA ALA A 436 -18.29 -27.89 -37.71
C ALA A 436 -17.26 -27.69 -36.59
N ILE A 437 -16.10 -28.38 -36.65
CA ILE A 437 -14.98 -28.18 -35.71
C ILE A 437 -14.56 -26.70 -35.62
N ALA A 438 -14.35 -26.06 -36.78
CA ALA A 438 -13.94 -24.64 -36.79
C ALA A 438 -15.01 -23.71 -36.18
N THR A 439 -16.30 -24.01 -36.41
CA THR A 439 -17.41 -23.25 -35.84
C THR A 439 -17.51 -23.42 -34.33
N ILE A 440 -17.41 -24.65 -33.81
CA ILE A 440 -17.41 -24.96 -32.38
C ILE A 440 -16.24 -24.23 -31.71
N ALA A 441 -15.01 -24.37 -32.19
CA ALA A 441 -13.84 -23.72 -31.66
C ALA A 441 -14.01 -22.18 -31.66
N LYS A 442 -14.46 -21.60 -32.78
CA LYS A 442 -14.67 -20.15 -32.93
C LYS A 442 -15.74 -19.61 -31.98
N GLN A 443 -16.85 -20.33 -31.75
CA GLN A 443 -17.91 -19.84 -30.89
C GLN A 443 -17.56 -20.01 -29.41
N LEU A 444 -16.97 -21.12 -29.02
CA LEU A 444 -16.62 -21.41 -27.62
C LEU A 444 -15.44 -20.57 -27.14
N SER A 445 -14.47 -20.25 -28.01
CA SER A 445 -13.30 -19.43 -27.63
C SER A 445 -13.62 -17.94 -27.41
N LYS A 446 -14.83 -17.46 -27.74
CA LYS A 446 -15.24 -16.07 -27.58
C LYS A 446 -15.57 -15.74 -26.13
N LEU A 447 -14.57 -15.61 -25.29
CA LEU A 447 -14.75 -15.27 -23.87
C LEU A 447 -14.82 -13.76 -23.59
N GLY A 448 -14.42 -12.91 -24.54
CA GLY A 448 -14.66 -11.45 -24.59
C GLY A 448 -14.42 -10.72 -23.26
N ASN A 449 -15.46 -10.05 -22.76
CA ASN A 449 -15.42 -9.25 -21.52
C ASN A 449 -15.60 -10.08 -20.24
N THR A 450 -15.36 -11.40 -20.30
CA THR A 450 -15.37 -12.27 -19.11
C THR A 450 -14.00 -12.27 -18.43
N PRO A 451 -13.89 -12.73 -17.17
CA PRO A 451 -12.61 -12.86 -16.47
C PRO A 451 -11.73 -13.98 -17.02
N PHE A 452 -12.17 -14.70 -18.03
CA PHE A 452 -11.47 -15.85 -18.56
C PHE A 452 -10.86 -15.59 -19.95
N GLU A 453 -9.75 -16.29 -20.24
CA GLU A 453 -9.17 -16.40 -21.59
C GLU A 453 -9.11 -17.86 -22.02
N CYS A 454 -9.47 -18.12 -23.28
CA CYS A 454 -9.45 -19.46 -23.83
C CYS A 454 -8.03 -19.86 -24.21
N LEU A 455 -7.49 -20.89 -23.56
CA LEU A 455 -6.18 -21.47 -23.88
C LEU A 455 -6.31 -22.51 -25.00
N ASN A 456 -7.37 -23.32 -24.95
CA ASN A 456 -7.61 -24.37 -25.91
C ASN A 456 -9.10 -24.76 -25.97
N VAL A 457 -9.57 -25.18 -27.14
CA VAL A 457 -10.88 -25.81 -27.34
C VAL A 457 -10.68 -27.14 -28.00
N LYS A 458 -11.08 -28.22 -27.31
CA LYS A 458 -11.07 -29.58 -27.85
C LYS A 458 -12.50 -29.99 -28.17
N ASP A 459 -12.75 -30.37 -29.43
CA ASP A 459 -13.99 -31.02 -29.87
C ASP A 459 -13.82 -32.53 -29.88
N ALA A 460 -14.49 -33.21 -28.96
CA ALA A 460 -14.48 -34.69 -28.87
C ALA A 460 -15.55 -35.34 -29.76
N THR A 461 -16.32 -34.54 -30.52
CA THR A 461 -17.28 -35.07 -31.52
C THR A 461 -16.67 -35.23 -32.89
N ASP A 462 -15.41 -34.77 -33.09
CA ASP A 462 -14.71 -34.78 -34.37
C ASP A 462 -15.53 -34.12 -35.51
N GLY A 463 -16.38 -33.15 -35.15
CA GLY A 463 -17.24 -32.42 -36.09
C GLY A 463 -18.37 -33.24 -36.68
N GLN A 464 -18.75 -34.38 -36.08
CA GLN A 464 -19.81 -35.25 -36.57
C GLN A 464 -21.19 -34.61 -36.59
N TYR A 465 -21.39 -33.56 -35.78
CA TYR A 465 -22.69 -32.93 -35.61
C TYR A 465 -22.70 -31.47 -36.07
N PHE A 466 -23.82 -31.03 -36.64
CA PHE A 466 -24.14 -29.64 -36.87
C PHE A 466 -24.78 -29.08 -35.60
N ILE A 467 -24.17 -28.00 -35.04
CA ILE A 467 -24.67 -27.35 -33.84
C ILE A 467 -24.89 -25.88 -34.12
N PRO A 468 -26.12 -25.37 -33.93
CA PRO A 468 -26.40 -23.95 -34.06
C PRO A 468 -25.53 -23.10 -33.14
N ALA A 469 -25.03 -21.97 -33.65
CA ALA A 469 -24.19 -21.04 -32.88
C ALA A 469 -24.89 -20.50 -31.62
N SER A 470 -26.19 -20.42 -31.60
CA SER A 470 -27.00 -20.02 -30.43
C SER A 470 -26.84 -21.00 -29.28
N LEU A 471 -26.85 -22.29 -29.56
CA LEU A 471 -26.69 -23.36 -28.56
C LEU A 471 -25.27 -23.37 -27.97
N LEU A 472 -24.25 -23.22 -28.82
CA LEU A 472 -22.85 -23.10 -28.36
C LEU A 472 -22.66 -21.85 -27.48
N ASN A 473 -23.29 -20.74 -27.83
CA ASN A 473 -23.24 -19.51 -27.04
C ASN A 473 -23.94 -19.67 -25.69
N GLU A 474 -25.06 -20.39 -25.64
CA GLU A 474 -25.80 -20.68 -24.42
C GLU A 474 -24.96 -21.54 -23.45
N LEU A 475 -24.41 -22.68 -23.94
CA LEU A 475 -23.51 -23.53 -23.17
C LEU A 475 -22.32 -22.75 -22.61
N ARG A 476 -21.69 -21.93 -23.46
CA ARG A 476 -20.54 -21.11 -23.04
C ARG A 476 -20.94 -20.13 -21.93
N ARG A 477 -22.06 -19.42 -22.07
CA ARG A 477 -22.55 -18.45 -21.08
C ARG A 477 -22.79 -19.11 -19.74
N GLN A 478 -23.49 -20.26 -19.72
CA GLN A 478 -23.80 -21.03 -18.52
C GLN A 478 -22.52 -21.57 -17.85
N ALA A 479 -21.56 -22.06 -18.63
CA ALA A 479 -20.28 -22.54 -18.12
C ALA A 479 -19.45 -21.40 -17.48
N ILE A 480 -19.45 -20.21 -18.09
CA ILE A 480 -18.80 -19.02 -17.53
C ILE A 480 -19.42 -18.63 -16.20
N GLU A 481 -20.75 -18.53 -16.12
CA GLU A 481 -21.49 -18.19 -14.92
C GLU A 481 -21.19 -19.18 -13.78
N GLN A 482 -21.28 -20.48 -14.08
CA GLN A 482 -21.03 -21.54 -13.10
C GLN A 482 -19.57 -21.55 -12.63
N LEU A 483 -18.59 -21.42 -13.53
CA LEU A 483 -17.19 -21.40 -13.14
C LEU A 483 -16.86 -20.15 -12.31
N THR A 484 -17.46 -19.00 -12.64
CA THR A 484 -17.32 -17.76 -11.86
C THR A 484 -17.78 -17.96 -10.42
N GLU A 485 -19.01 -18.46 -10.21
CA GLU A 485 -19.54 -18.71 -8.87
C GLU A 485 -18.76 -19.81 -8.14
N HIS A 486 -18.31 -20.85 -8.88
CA HIS A 486 -17.51 -21.91 -8.28
C HIS A 486 -16.16 -21.40 -7.78
N ARG A 487 -15.48 -20.50 -8.53
CA ARG A 487 -14.25 -19.84 -8.09
C ARG A 487 -14.48 -18.99 -6.84
N ILE A 488 -15.47 -18.10 -6.86
CA ILE A 488 -15.79 -17.21 -5.72
C ILE A 488 -16.06 -18.03 -4.45
N ASN A 489 -16.80 -19.13 -4.55
CA ASN A 489 -17.14 -19.95 -3.39
C ASN A 489 -16.00 -20.85 -2.91
N ARG A 490 -15.12 -21.29 -3.81
CA ARG A 490 -13.97 -22.14 -3.49
C ARG A 490 -12.90 -21.42 -2.66
N PHE A 491 -12.68 -20.15 -2.95
CA PHE A 491 -11.62 -19.35 -2.34
C PHE A 491 -12.08 -18.52 -1.15
N ARG A 492 -13.13 -18.98 -0.45
CA ARG A 492 -13.50 -18.42 0.86
C ARG A 492 -12.39 -18.66 1.89
N PRO A 493 -12.18 -17.69 2.81
CA PRO A 493 -11.18 -17.85 3.86
C PRO A 493 -11.44 -19.13 4.67
N THR A 494 -10.37 -19.79 5.07
CA THR A 494 -10.45 -20.91 6.02
C THR A 494 -10.47 -20.35 7.43
N ASP A 495 -11.27 -20.98 8.31
CA ASP A 495 -11.33 -20.61 9.71
C ASP A 495 -9.96 -20.70 10.37
N SER A 496 -9.53 -19.62 11.00
CA SER A 496 -8.28 -19.52 11.76
C SER A 496 -8.60 -19.61 13.26
N ALA A 497 -8.26 -20.72 13.89
CA ALA A 497 -8.45 -20.85 15.33
C ALA A 497 -7.58 -19.83 16.07
N HIS A 498 -8.20 -19.03 16.94
CA HIS A 498 -7.48 -18.20 17.89
C HIS A 498 -6.97 -19.08 19.03
N ILE A 499 -5.66 -19.09 19.23
CA ILE A 499 -5.02 -19.91 20.25
C ILE A 499 -4.77 -19.02 21.47
N ASP A 500 -5.48 -19.28 22.56
CA ASP A 500 -5.20 -18.64 23.84
C ASP A 500 -3.94 -19.25 24.44
N ARG A 501 -2.81 -18.56 24.30
CA ARG A 501 -1.53 -18.94 24.87
C ARG A 501 -1.13 -17.93 25.94
N HIS A 502 -0.69 -18.43 27.09
CA HIS A 502 -0.20 -17.62 28.21
C HIS A 502 1.30 -17.37 28.13
N GLU A 503 1.80 -16.98 26.95
CA GLU A 503 3.21 -16.59 26.82
C GLU A 503 3.47 -15.26 27.53
N PRO A 504 4.54 -15.14 28.31
CA PRO A 504 4.85 -13.87 28.98
C PRO A 504 5.25 -12.81 27.97
N TYR A 505 4.75 -11.59 28.19
CA TYR A 505 5.23 -10.43 27.46
C TYR A 505 6.70 -10.15 27.82
N PHE A 506 7.49 -9.68 26.89
CA PHE A 506 8.94 -9.50 27.05
C PHE A 506 9.34 -8.31 27.94
N GLU A 507 8.40 -7.44 28.31
CA GLU A 507 8.57 -6.31 29.24
C GLU A 507 7.59 -6.45 30.40
N THR A 508 8.05 -6.14 31.62
CA THR A 508 7.20 -6.18 32.83
C THR A 508 6.58 -4.83 33.17
N GLU A 509 7.05 -3.77 32.53
CA GLU A 509 6.59 -2.40 32.72
C GLU A 509 6.35 -1.75 31.37
N LEU A 510 5.18 -1.17 31.17
CA LEU A 510 4.81 -0.50 29.93
C LEU A 510 4.55 1.00 30.17
N ASN A 511 5.20 1.82 29.38
CA ASN A 511 4.92 3.25 29.39
C ASN A 511 3.78 3.62 28.42
N TYR A 512 3.41 4.87 28.35
CA TYR A 512 2.33 5.41 27.50
C TYR A 512 2.44 5.02 26.01
N SER A 513 3.64 4.69 25.51
CA SER A 513 3.84 4.33 24.09
C SER A 513 3.26 2.96 23.71
N ALA A 514 2.86 2.15 24.69
CA ALA A 514 2.11 0.92 24.47
C ALA A 514 0.67 1.18 24.02
N ASN A 515 0.20 2.43 24.09
CA ASN A 515 -1.13 2.86 23.65
C ASN A 515 -2.30 2.13 24.32
N ILE A 516 -2.16 1.79 25.59
CA ILE A 516 -3.21 1.17 26.39
C ILE A 516 -4.23 2.25 26.77
N VAL A 517 -5.44 2.17 26.25
CA VAL A 517 -6.49 3.18 26.45
C VAL A 517 -7.86 2.58 26.83
N ASN A 518 -7.94 1.24 26.99
CA ASN A 518 -9.13 0.52 27.44
C ASN A 518 -8.78 -0.59 28.41
N GLN A 519 -9.79 -1.07 29.13
CA GLN A 519 -9.63 -2.09 30.18
C GLN A 519 -9.22 -3.45 29.58
N LYS A 520 -9.75 -3.82 28.43
CA LYS A 520 -9.44 -5.10 27.76
C LYS A 520 -7.97 -5.19 27.37
N SER A 521 -7.38 -4.10 26.83
CA SER A 521 -5.95 -4.03 26.56
C SER A 521 -5.11 -4.15 27.84
N GLU A 522 -5.54 -3.51 28.93
CA GLU A 522 -4.90 -3.62 30.23
C GLU A 522 -4.95 -5.07 30.75
N ASP A 523 -6.10 -5.72 30.67
CA ASP A 523 -6.29 -7.12 31.09
C ASP A 523 -5.42 -8.07 30.27
N PHE A 524 -5.34 -7.86 28.93
CA PHE A 524 -4.46 -8.61 28.05
C PHE A 524 -3.00 -8.57 28.54
N TYR A 525 -2.43 -7.37 28.71
CA TYR A 525 -1.02 -7.25 29.12
C TYR A 525 -0.77 -7.79 30.53
N LYS A 526 -1.69 -7.60 31.48
CA LYS A 526 -1.60 -8.17 32.83
C LYS A 526 -1.63 -9.70 32.82
N LYS A 527 -2.49 -10.30 32.02
CA LYS A 527 -2.57 -11.76 31.79
C LYS A 527 -1.23 -12.31 31.29
N HIS A 528 -0.52 -11.53 30.49
CA HIS A 528 0.81 -11.87 29.97
C HIS A 528 1.98 -11.39 30.85
N GLY A 529 1.74 -11.08 32.13
CA GLY A 529 2.78 -10.84 33.14
C GLY A 529 3.28 -9.41 33.26
N VAL A 530 2.66 -8.44 32.62
CA VAL A 530 2.97 -7.01 32.82
C VAL A 530 2.50 -6.59 34.21
N LYS A 531 3.40 -6.02 35.00
CA LYS A 531 3.16 -5.63 36.41
C LYS A 531 2.74 -4.17 36.56
N SER A 532 3.25 -3.31 35.70
CA SER A 532 3.01 -1.87 35.72
C SER A 532 2.77 -1.34 34.32
N LEU A 533 1.79 -0.48 34.15
CA LEU A 533 1.48 0.14 32.87
C LEU A 533 1.01 1.59 33.03
N GLN A 534 1.35 2.42 32.04
CA GLN A 534 0.83 3.79 31.91
C GLN A 534 -0.19 3.82 30.77
N ARG A 535 -1.35 4.40 31.02
CA ARG A 535 -2.36 4.60 29.98
C ARG A 535 -1.94 5.67 28.99
N GLY A 536 -2.38 5.51 27.71
CA GLY A 536 -2.04 6.41 26.63
C GLY A 536 -2.59 7.85 26.81
N PRO A 537 -1.89 8.85 26.31
CA PRO A 537 -2.28 10.27 26.45
C PRO A 537 -3.59 10.61 25.74
N GLU A 538 -4.04 9.81 24.77
CA GLU A 538 -5.34 9.97 24.13
C GLU A 538 -6.52 9.77 25.10
N GLN A 539 -6.35 8.93 26.13
CA GLN A 539 -7.35 8.71 27.15
C GLN A 539 -7.18 9.70 28.32
N THR A 540 -5.94 9.89 28.77
CA THR A 540 -5.68 10.69 29.98
C THR A 540 -5.75 12.19 29.73
N GLY A 541 -5.57 12.64 28.48
CA GLY A 541 -5.43 14.06 28.13
C GLY A 541 -4.16 14.71 28.68
N ASN A 542 -3.29 13.94 29.35
CA ASN A 542 -2.06 14.44 29.98
C ASN A 542 -0.85 14.19 29.07
N PHE A 543 -0.16 15.26 28.69
CA PHE A 543 1.05 15.25 27.87
C PHE A 543 2.32 15.64 28.65
N ASP A 544 2.27 15.69 29.99
CA ASP A 544 3.44 16.00 30.82
C ASP A 544 4.46 14.85 30.72
N GLY A 545 5.68 15.20 30.30
CA GLY A 545 6.73 14.22 30.09
C GLY A 545 6.54 13.28 28.88
N VAL A 546 5.44 13.44 28.13
CA VAL A 546 5.17 12.64 26.93
C VAL A 546 5.95 13.19 25.73
N ALA A 547 6.75 12.35 25.08
CA ALA A 547 7.28 12.67 23.76
C ALA A 547 6.12 12.70 22.75
N LEU A 548 5.80 13.88 22.23
CA LEU A 548 4.75 14.06 21.22
C LEU A 548 5.05 13.31 19.93
N MET A 549 6.33 13.03 19.67
CA MET A 549 6.80 12.24 18.54
C MET A 549 8.14 11.61 18.89
N THR A 550 8.29 10.31 18.61
CA THR A 550 9.58 9.59 18.65
C THR A 550 9.93 9.12 17.25
N THR A 551 11.17 9.34 16.79
CA THR A 551 11.58 9.06 15.42
C THR A 551 13.01 8.51 15.33
N ARG A 552 13.25 7.61 14.36
CA ARG A 552 14.59 7.22 13.94
C ARG A 552 15.23 8.29 13.04
N TYR A 553 14.42 9.08 12.35
CA TYR A 553 14.86 10.30 11.67
C TYR A 553 15.48 11.25 12.68
N CYS A 554 16.58 11.91 12.32
CA CYS A 554 17.27 12.85 13.19
C CYS A 554 17.64 14.10 12.43
N LEU A 555 17.14 15.25 12.89
CA LEU A 555 17.37 16.53 12.22
C LEU A 555 18.86 16.93 12.24
N ARG A 556 19.61 16.61 13.32
CA ARG A 556 21.07 16.85 13.32
C ARG A 556 21.79 16.06 12.24
N TYR A 557 21.39 14.81 12.00
CA TYR A 557 21.95 14.00 10.90
C TYR A 557 21.59 14.61 9.55
N GLU A 558 20.33 14.96 9.34
CA GLU A 558 19.84 15.56 8.09
C GLU A 558 20.57 16.87 7.72
N LEU A 559 20.96 17.64 8.72
CA LEU A 559 21.67 18.92 8.55
C LEU A 559 23.20 18.77 8.56
N GLY A 560 23.74 17.55 8.60
CA GLY A 560 25.20 17.29 8.62
C GLY A 560 25.87 17.56 9.95
N CYS A 561 25.10 17.65 11.05
CA CYS A 561 25.57 17.97 12.40
C CYS A 561 25.42 16.80 13.37
N CYS A 562 25.52 15.54 12.88
CA CYS A 562 25.42 14.34 13.71
C CYS A 562 26.58 14.23 14.70
N LEU A 563 26.28 13.94 15.96
CA LEU A 563 27.30 13.82 17.01
C LEU A 563 27.98 12.45 17.02
N LYS A 564 27.32 11.41 16.51
CA LYS A 564 27.81 10.04 16.49
C LYS A 564 28.57 9.69 15.23
N ASP A 565 28.06 10.10 14.09
CA ASP A 565 28.63 9.85 12.77
C ASP A 565 29.34 11.11 12.25
N LYS A 566 30.67 11.07 12.27
CA LYS A 566 31.51 12.19 11.79
C LYS A 566 31.72 12.19 10.28
N ASN A 567 31.32 11.14 9.57
CA ASN A 567 31.42 11.00 8.12
C ASN A 567 30.12 11.42 7.41
N THR A 568 29.28 12.19 8.08
CA THR A 568 28.08 12.77 7.45
C THR A 568 28.48 13.77 6.36
N HIS A 569 27.52 14.03 5.46
CA HIS A 569 27.63 15.10 4.44
C HIS A 569 27.96 16.46 5.11
N GLN A 570 28.49 17.40 4.31
CA GLN A 570 28.89 18.71 4.82
C GLN A 570 27.73 19.41 5.56
N PRO A 571 28.00 20.01 6.73
CA PRO A 571 27.00 20.74 7.48
C PRO A 571 26.38 21.86 6.65
N THR A 572 25.05 21.89 6.58
CA THR A 572 24.31 22.97 5.91
C THR A 572 24.06 24.16 6.84
N VAL A 573 24.27 23.96 8.14
CA VAL A 573 24.11 24.98 9.20
C VAL A 573 25.15 24.76 10.30
N LYS A 574 25.38 25.80 11.13
CA LYS A 574 26.25 25.69 12.30
C LYS A 574 25.43 25.41 13.54
N ILE A 575 25.59 24.24 14.15
CA ILE A 575 24.94 23.81 15.39
C ILE A 575 26.01 23.29 16.34
N ARG A 576 26.09 23.83 17.57
CA ARG A 576 27.01 23.34 18.58
C ARG A 576 26.62 21.95 19.08
N PRO A 577 27.58 21.10 19.50
CA PRO A 577 27.27 19.76 20.00
C PRO A 577 26.28 19.73 21.17
N ASP A 578 26.42 20.62 22.11
CA ASP A 578 25.62 20.80 23.35
C ASP A 578 24.37 21.65 23.15
N GLU A 579 24.14 22.15 21.94
CA GLU A 579 23.02 23.06 21.62
C GLU A 579 21.66 22.39 21.80
N THR A 580 20.80 22.98 22.64
CA THR A 580 19.38 22.62 22.67
C THR A 580 18.68 23.22 21.47
N LEU A 581 17.94 22.40 20.75
CA LEU A 581 17.22 22.83 19.54
C LEU A 581 15.72 22.83 19.78
N TYR A 582 15.05 23.74 19.08
CA TYR A 582 13.60 23.86 19.13
C TYR A 582 13.02 24.01 17.73
N LEU A 583 11.85 23.42 17.53
CA LEU A 583 10.98 23.73 16.38
C LEU A 583 9.96 24.76 16.80
N ARG A 584 9.73 25.77 15.95
CA ARG A 584 8.65 26.75 16.12
C ARG A 584 7.70 26.70 14.94
N ASN A 585 6.41 26.60 15.21
CA ASN A 585 5.37 26.75 14.20
C ASN A 585 4.29 27.69 14.77
N LEU A 586 4.08 28.81 14.13
CA LEU A 586 3.25 29.90 14.66
C LEU A 586 3.68 30.26 16.09
N ASN A 587 2.75 30.23 17.05
CA ASN A 587 2.99 30.57 18.45
C ASN A 587 3.39 29.36 19.32
N ARG A 588 3.65 28.20 18.71
CA ARG A 588 4.00 26.97 19.45
C ARG A 588 5.46 26.62 19.27
N LYS A 589 6.11 26.30 20.38
CA LYS A 589 7.52 25.89 20.43
C LYS A 589 7.60 24.44 20.92
N PHE A 590 8.49 23.64 20.34
CA PHE A 590 8.71 22.25 20.67
C PHE A 590 10.19 22.01 20.90
N ARG A 591 10.53 21.37 22.00
CA ARG A 591 11.91 21.03 22.34
C ARG A 591 12.32 19.72 21.67
N LEU A 592 13.51 19.70 21.09
CA LEU A 592 14.13 18.48 20.51
C LEU A 592 15.09 17.85 21.49
N GLU A 593 14.96 16.54 21.68
CA GLU A 593 15.93 15.71 22.40
C GLU A 593 16.53 14.68 21.45
N PHE A 594 17.85 14.47 21.57
CA PHE A 594 18.61 13.57 20.71
C PHE A 594 19.23 12.45 21.55
N ASP A 595 18.65 11.25 21.49
CA ASP A 595 19.23 10.04 22.04
C ASP A 595 20.22 9.45 21.01
N CYS A 596 21.46 9.93 21.06
CA CYS A 596 22.51 9.49 20.13
C CYS A 596 22.92 8.03 20.34
N LYS A 597 22.70 7.43 21.54
CA LYS A 597 22.97 6.01 21.79
C LYS A 597 22.06 5.13 20.95
N ASN A 598 20.77 5.43 20.95
CA ASN A 598 19.74 4.66 20.25
C ASN A 598 19.40 5.24 18.85
N CYS A 599 20.08 6.30 18.42
CA CYS A 599 19.80 7.02 17.17
C CYS A 599 18.33 7.43 17.05
N GLN A 600 17.79 8.04 18.10
CA GLN A 600 16.41 8.54 18.17
C GLN A 600 16.38 10.06 18.38
N MET A 601 15.39 10.68 17.80
CA MET A 601 15.01 12.08 18.11
C MET A 601 13.61 12.09 18.69
N LYS A 602 13.43 12.80 19.79
CA LYS A 602 12.14 12.99 20.45
C LYS A 602 11.73 14.45 20.45
N ILE A 603 10.45 14.70 20.28
CA ILE A 603 9.85 16.04 20.25
C ILE A 603 8.92 16.19 21.44
N PHE A 604 9.20 17.19 22.27
CA PHE A 604 8.40 17.50 23.46
C PHE A 604 7.74 18.88 23.34
N ARG A 605 6.66 19.10 24.06
CA ARG A 605 6.15 20.45 24.27
C ARG A 605 7.21 21.29 25.02
N SER A 606 7.33 22.56 24.71
CA SER A 606 8.22 23.51 25.38
C SER A 606 7.46 24.36 26.37
#